data_f5a764bc800fb309d07373b9b3cfa137
#
_entry.id   f5a764bc800fb309d07373b9b3cfa137
#
_cell.length_a   1.000
_cell.length_b   1.000
_cell.length_c   1.000
_cell.angle_alpha   90.00
_cell.angle_beta   90.00
_cell.angle_gamma   90.00
#
_symmetry.space_group_name_H-M   'P 1'
#
loop_
_entity.id
_entity.type
_entity.pdbx_description
1 polymer ?
#
loop_
_entity_poly.entity_id
_entity_poly.type
_entity_poly.pdbx_seq_one_letter_code
_entity_poly.pdbx_strand_id
1 'polypeptide(L)'
;MTIFKQGNAMLIGIPKESLQGETRVAATPDTVGKLLKLGFEVAVQSNAGALASFDDSAYEKAGAKIGNEKDVWAADIIFKLNAPTDAEIELMHEGQTLVSFIRPAQNKDLVDKLNAKKVTVMAMDMVPRISRAQSLDALSSTANISGYRAVIEAAHAFGRFFTGQVTAAGKVPPAKVMVIGAGVAGLAAIGTAHSLGAIVRAFDTRLEVADQIRSMGGEFLKLDFKTEDGGSSDGYAKVMSDEFIKAEMDLFAKQCKDVDIIITTAAIPGKKAPRLITKEMVASMKPGSVIVDLAAATGGNCDGTVAGKVITTDNGVKMIGYTDLAARLPAQSSQLYSTNLVNLMKLLCKNKDGLIDVNFDDVVLRNMTVTKDGEVTFPPPKISVSAAPKAKADVAAPAKQEPKKASPVLKIVALAAIVVAFMLIGGYAPEKFLPHFTVFVLACVVGYYVVWNVSHSLHTPLMSVTNAISGIVVVGAMVQIGDSIIIGILAFIGVLLVSINIFGGFAVTRRMLAMFRKQQ
;
A
#
# COMPACT_ATOMS: atom_id res chain seq x y z
N MET A 1 6.96 -41.81 -11.24
CA MET A 1 7.39 -40.93 -12.36
C MET A 1 6.23 -39.98 -12.65
N THR A 2 6.39 -38.71 -12.35
CA THR A 2 5.27 -37.73 -12.46
C THR A 2 4.90 -37.58 -13.91
N ILE A 3 3.61 -37.72 -14.25
CA ILE A 3 3.08 -37.71 -15.64
C ILE A 3 3.44 -36.39 -16.38
N PHE A 4 3.77 -35.33 -15.65
CA PHE A 4 3.98 -34.00 -16.19
C PHE A 4 5.45 -33.56 -16.35
N LYS A 5 6.42 -34.30 -15.76
CA LYS A 5 7.83 -33.85 -15.77
C LYS A 5 8.55 -34.22 -17.07
N GLN A 6 8.98 -33.23 -17.84
CA GLN A 6 9.79 -33.37 -19.05
C GLN A 6 11.12 -32.67 -18.84
N GLY A 7 12.17 -33.42 -18.45
CA GLY A 7 13.51 -32.89 -18.28
C GLY A 7 13.97 -32.70 -16.83
N ASN A 8 15.03 -31.90 -16.60
CA ASN A 8 15.62 -31.63 -15.28
C ASN A 8 14.96 -30.48 -14.52
N ALA A 9 14.06 -29.72 -15.14
CA ALA A 9 13.36 -28.61 -14.51
C ALA A 9 12.42 -29.11 -13.41
N MET A 10 12.29 -28.34 -12.32
CA MET A 10 11.35 -28.64 -11.26
C MET A 10 9.92 -28.26 -11.68
N LEU A 11 8.96 -29.09 -11.29
CA LEU A 11 7.54 -28.87 -11.50
C LEU A 11 6.95 -28.13 -10.29
N ILE A 12 6.24 -27.03 -10.55
CA ILE A 12 5.44 -26.32 -9.56
C ILE A 12 3.99 -26.77 -9.68
N GLY A 13 3.46 -27.33 -8.59
CA GLY A 13 2.07 -27.74 -8.46
C GLY A 13 1.22 -26.65 -7.79
N ILE A 14 0.09 -26.34 -8.38
CA ILE A 14 -0.90 -25.38 -7.87
C ILE A 14 -2.20 -26.14 -7.55
N PRO A 15 -2.37 -26.68 -6.35
CA PRO A 15 -3.60 -27.35 -5.95
C PRO A 15 -4.74 -26.35 -5.78
N LYS A 16 -5.96 -26.84 -5.86
CA LYS A 16 -7.16 -26.10 -5.45
C LYS A 16 -7.14 -25.95 -3.93
N GLU A 17 -7.42 -24.76 -3.43
CA GLU A 17 -7.53 -24.52 -1.99
C GLU A 17 -8.72 -25.28 -1.40
N SER A 18 -8.48 -25.98 -0.29
CA SER A 18 -9.45 -26.86 0.39
C SER A 18 -10.17 -26.18 1.55
N LEU A 19 -9.67 -25.00 2.03
CA LEU A 19 -10.29 -24.29 3.14
C LEU A 19 -11.68 -23.80 2.74
N GLN A 20 -12.69 -24.09 3.56
CA GLN A 20 -14.06 -23.69 3.29
C GLN A 20 -14.17 -22.16 3.18
N GLY A 21 -14.75 -21.68 2.07
CA GLY A 21 -14.91 -20.26 1.79
C GLY A 21 -13.70 -19.60 1.15
N GLU A 22 -12.59 -20.32 0.92
CA GLU A 22 -11.47 -19.80 0.17
C GLU A 22 -11.81 -19.70 -1.32
N THR A 23 -11.52 -18.56 -1.91
CA THR A 23 -11.86 -18.24 -3.29
C THR A 23 -10.62 -17.93 -4.13
N ARG A 24 -9.47 -17.77 -3.48
CA ARG A 24 -8.19 -17.42 -4.12
C ARG A 24 -7.46 -18.66 -4.62
N VAL A 25 -6.46 -18.43 -5.46
CA VAL A 25 -5.55 -19.45 -5.98
C VAL A 25 -4.11 -18.91 -5.91
N ALA A 26 -3.14 -19.80 -5.66
CA ALA A 26 -1.75 -19.42 -5.45
C ALA A 26 -1.01 -18.97 -6.72
N ALA A 27 -1.52 -19.26 -7.91
CA ALA A 27 -0.99 -18.74 -9.17
C ALA A 27 -2.11 -18.29 -10.10
N THR A 28 -1.82 -17.28 -10.93
CA THR A 28 -2.71 -16.80 -11.98
C THR A 28 -2.11 -17.09 -13.38
N PRO A 29 -2.88 -17.09 -14.45
CA PRO A 29 -2.34 -17.29 -15.80
C PRO A 29 -1.16 -16.36 -16.14
N ASP A 30 -1.23 -15.09 -15.74
CA ASP A 30 -0.12 -14.13 -15.91
C ASP A 30 1.15 -14.56 -15.17
N THR A 31 1.03 -15.05 -13.94
CA THR A 31 2.18 -15.48 -13.13
C THR A 31 2.74 -16.83 -13.57
N VAL A 32 1.92 -17.73 -14.13
CA VAL A 32 2.37 -18.95 -14.81
C VAL A 32 3.38 -18.61 -15.91
N GLY A 33 3.05 -17.67 -16.80
CA GLY A 33 3.98 -17.25 -17.86
C GLY A 33 5.31 -16.68 -17.32
N LYS A 34 5.31 -16.10 -16.11
CA LYS A 34 6.53 -15.63 -15.44
C LYS A 34 7.35 -16.76 -14.83
N LEU A 35 6.70 -17.79 -14.28
CA LEU A 35 7.36 -19.01 -13.74
C LEU A 35 8.01 -19.82 -14.86
N LEU A 36 7.33 -19.98 -16.00
CA LEU A 36 7.90 -20.64 -17.18
C LEU A 36 9.15 -19.93 -17.70
N LYS A 37 9.20 -18.59 -17.66
CA LYS A 37 10.39 -17.80 -18.01
C LYS A 37 11.57 -17.97 -17.03
N LEU A 38 11.31 -18.49 -15.84
CA LEU A 38 12.34 -18.88 -14.87
C LEU A 38 12.81 -20.32 -15.06
N GLY A 39 12.29 -21.02 -16.06
CA GLY A 39 12.64 -22.40 -16.40
C GLY A 39 11.82 -23.47 -15.70
N PHE A 40 10.84 -23.12 -14.85
CA PHE A 40 9.97 -24.10 -14.17
C PHE A 40 8.92 -24.66 -15.12
N GLU A 41 8.47 -25.89 -14.85
CA GLU A 41 7.21 -26.41 -15.36
C GLU A 41 6.08 -26.08 -14.34
N VAL A 42 4.84 -25.92 -14.82
CA VAL A 42 3.71 -25.58 -13.94
C VAL A 42 2.52 -26.50 -14.22
N ALA A 43 1.99 -27.13 -13.17
CA ALA A 43 0.76 -27.91 -13.20
C ALA A 43 -0.28 -27.28 -12.27
N VAL A 44 -1.50 -27.10 -12.76
CA VAL A 44 -2.61 -26.51 -12.02
C VAL A 44 -3.72 -27.55 -11.89
N GLN A 45 -4.25 -27.72 -10.69
CA GLN A 45 -5.39 -28.59 -10.47
C GLN A 45 -6.62 -28.04 -11.19
N SER A 46 -7.36 -28.91 -11.88
CA SER A 46 -8.57 -28.50 -12.59
C SER A 46 -9.52 -27.74 -11.66
N ASN A 47 -10.04 -26.62 -12.17
CA ASN A 47 -10.90 -25.68 -11.45
C ASN A 47 -10.26 -25.00 -10.23
N ALA A 48 -8.94 -25.01 -10.06
CA ALA A 48 -8.29 -24.35 -8.94
C ALA A 48 -8.50 -22.82 -8.94
N GLY A 49 -8.51 -22.21 -10.13
CA GLY A 49 -8.71 -20.75 -10.30
C GLY A 49 -10.15 -20.31 -10.52
N ALA A 50 -11.11 -21.25 -10.61
CA ALA A 50 -12.48 -20.94 -11.05
C ALA A 50 -13.18 -19.89 -10.16
N LEU A 51 -13.02 -19.95 -8.84
CA LEU A 51 -13.60 -18.98 -7.90
C LEU A 51 -12.91 -17.62 -7.96
N ALA A 52 -11.71 -17.54 -8.53
CA ALA A 52 -10.98 -16.31 -8.77
C ALA A 52 -11.16 -15.78 -10.21
N SER A 53 -12.10 -16.34 -10.96
CA SER A 53 -12.38 -16.00 -12.38
C SER A 53 -11.23 -16.34 -13.33
N PHE A 54 -10.47 -17.37 -13.03
CA PHE A 54 -9.46 -17.95 -13.92
C PHE A 54 -9.86 -19.37 -14.27
N ASP A 55 -10.28 -19.59 -15.51
CA ASP A 55 -10.65 -20.91 -16.01
C ASP A 55 -9.42 -21.75 -16.42
N ASP A 56 -9.60 -23.06 -16.54
CA ASP A 56 -8.53 -23.98 -16.91
C ASP A 56 -7.94 -23.62 -18.28
N SER A 57 -8.75 -23.16 -19.23
CA SER A 57 -8.31 -22.78 -20.58
C SER A 57 -7.37 -21.57 -20.56
N ALA A 58 -7.53 -20.65 -19.60
CA ALA A 58 -6.62 -19.52 -19.45
C ALA A 58 -5.24 -19.97 -18.94
N TYR A 59 -5.19 -20.96 -18.05
CA TYR A 59 -3.94 -21.56 -17.60
C TYR A 59 -3.23 -22.33 -18.70
N GLU A 60 -3.97 -23.12 -19.50
CA GLU A 60 -3.41 -23.85 -20.66
C GLU A 60 -2.82 -22.89 -21.70
N LYS A 61 -3.51 -21.81 -22.02
CA LYS A 61 -3.01 -20.75 -22.91
C LYS A 61 -1.75 -20.07 -22.36
N ALA A 62 -1.60 -19.98 -21.04
CA ALA A 62 -0.41 -19.46 -20.40
C ALA A 62 0.74 -20.47 -20.37
N GLY A 63 0.51 -21.74 -20.73
CA GLY A 63 1.49 -22.81 -20.81
C GLY A 63 1.53 -23.75 -19.60
N ALA A 64 0.57 -23.67 -18.68
CA ALA A 64 0.43 -24.65 -17.59
C ALA A 64 -0.22 -25.93 -18.09
N LYS A 65 0.06 -27.04 -17.41
CA LYS A 65 -0.61 -28.33 -17.58
C LYS A 65 -1.77 -28.42 -16.58
N ILE A 66 -2.96 -28.83 -17.04
CA ILE A 66 -4.09 -29.08 -16.14
C ILE A 66 -4.10 -30.53 -15.72
N GLY A 67 -4.22 -30.80 -14.43
CA GLY A 67 -4.20 -32.14 -13.86
C GLY A 67 -5.22 -32.37 -12.75
N ASN A 68 -5.29 -33.61 -12.30
CA ASN A 68 -6.05 -33.98 -11.11
C ASN A 68 -5.25 -33.66 -9.82
N GLU A 69 -5.87 -33.83 -8.67
CA GLU A 69 -5.26 -33.56 -7.38
C GLU A 69 -3.93 -34.33 -7.17
N LYS A 70 -3.92 -35.65 -7.43
CA LYS A 70 -2.72 -36.51 -7.23
C LYS A 70 -1.57 -36.07 -8.14
N ASP A 71 -1.86 -35.71 -9.39
CA ASP A 71 -0.82 -35.28 -10.33
C ASP A 71 -0.17 -33.98 -9.89
N VAL A 72 -0.96 -33.05 -9.36
CA VAL A 72 -0.48 -31.75 -8.90
C VAL A 72 0.30 -31.87 -7.61
N TRP A 73 -0.15 -32.68 -6.64
CA TRP A 73 0.56 -32.92 -5.38
C TRP A 73 1.86 -33.75 -5.54
N ALA A 74 2.05 -34.41 -6.67
CA ALA A 74 3.30 -35.09 -7.01
C ALA A 74 4.40 -34.13 -7.56
N ALA A 75 4.15 -32.83 -7.62
CA ALA A 75 5.12 -31.83 -8.07
C ALA A 75 6.27 -31.65 -7.08
N ASP A 76 7.41 -31.11 -7.55
CA ASP A 76 8.59 -30.86 -6.71
C ASP A 76 8.36 -29.69 -5.73
N ILE A 77 7.58 -28.68 -6.16
CA ILE A 77 7.25 -27.49 -5.38
C ILE A 77 5.73 -27.32 -5.36
N ILE A 78 5.15 -27.14 -4.18
CA ILE A 78 3.72 -26.87 -4.03
C ILE A 78 3.52 -25.41 -3.62
N PHE A 79 2.71 -24.67 -4.39
CA PHE A 79 2.23 -23.35 -4.05
C PHE A 79 0.81 -23.42 -3.51
N LYS A 80 0.64 -23.01 -2.27
CA LYS A 80 -0.66 -22.82 -1.63
C LYS A 80 -0.76 -21.42 -1.04
N LEU A 81 -1.97 -20.97 -0.79
CA LEU A 81 -2.21 -19.78 -0.01
C LEU A 81 -2.33 -20.15 1.47
N ASN A 82 -3.22 -21.07 1.80
CA ASN A 82 -3.42 -21.53 3.17
C ASN A 82 -2.51 -22.72 3.52
N ALA A 83 -2.26 -22.90 4.82
CA ALA A 83 -1.56 -24.08 5.32
C ALA A 83 -2.28 -25.38 4.88
N PRO A 84 -1.53 -26.45 4.60
CA PRO A 84 -2.13 -27.70 4.18
C PRO A 84 -2.91 -28.37 5.33
N THR A 85 -3.98 -29.08 4.97
CA THR A 85 -4.72 -29.95 5.87
C THR A 85 -3.98 -31.27 6.09
N ASP A 86 -4.38 -32.06 7.10
CA ASP A 86 -3.80 -33.39 7.34
C ASP A 86 -3.93 -34.30 6.11
N ALA A 87 -5.07 -34.25 5.40
CA ALA A 87 -5.29 -35.04 4.19
C ALA A 87 -4.34 -34.61 3.05
N GLU A 88 -4.05 -33.32 2.92
CA GLU A 88 -3.10 -32.79 1.94
C GLU A 88 -1.65 -33.16 2.30
N ILE A 89 -1.30 -33.19 3.60
CA ILE A 89 0.03 -33.62 4.05
C ILE A 89 0.28 -35.09 3.67
N GLU A 90 -0.75 -35.93 3.70
CA GLU A 90 -0.61 -37.34 3.28
C GLU A 90 -0.26 -37.51 1.79
N LEU A 91 -0.64 -36.51 0.94
CA LEU A 91 -0.28 -36.51 -0.48
C LEU A 91 1.17 -36.04 -0.74
N MET A 92 1.82 -35.48 0.26
CA MET A 92 3.17 -34.94 0.13
C MET A 92 4.23 -36.04 0.24
N HIS A 93 5.39 -35.81 -0.39
CA HIS A 93 6.52 -36.76 -0.39
C HIS A 93 7.81 -36.10 0.12
N GLU A 94 8.78 -36.95 0.51
CA GLU A 94 10.11 -36.51 0.93
C GLU A 94 10.82 -35.69 -0.15
N GLY A 95 11.50 -34.62 0.25
CA GLY A 95 12.22 -33.69 -0.63
C GLY A 95 11.36 -32.66 -1.35
N GLN A 96 10.05 -32.70 -1.17
CA GLN A 96 9.14 -31.68 -1.73
C GLN A 96 9.31 -30.33 -1.02
N THR A 97 9.09 -29.24 -1.74
CA THR A 97 9.07 -27.88 -1.16
C THR A 97 7.65 -27.34 -1.13
N LEU A 98 7.20 -26.90 0.05
CA LEU A 98 5.91 -26.21 0.25
C LEU A 98 6.14 -24.72 0.46
N VAL A 99 5.41 -23.88 -0.28
CA VAL A 99 5.40 -22.42 -0.09
C VAL A 99 3.95 -21.99 0.18
N SER A 100 3.67 -21.53 1.40
CA SER A 100 2.34 -21.06 1.82
C SER A 100 2.39 -20.20 3.07
N PHE A 101 1.25 -19.70 3.54
CA PHE A 101 1.12 -19.19 4.91
C PHE A 101 1.08 -20.38 5.88
N ILE A 102 1.95 -20.38 6.90
CA ILE A 102 2.12 -21.48 7.86
C ILE A 102 1.78 -21.04 9.28
N ARG A 103 2.18 -19.84 9.68
CA ARG A 103 2.09 -19.33 11.06
C ARG A 103 2.74 -20.29 12.07
N PRO A 104 4.05 -20.58 11.94
CA PRO A 104 4.70 -21.66 12.67
C PRO A 104 4.66 -21.50 14.19
N ALA A 105 4.62 -20.27 14.70
CA ALA A 105 4.49 -20.00 16.14
C ALA A 105 3.15 -20.45 16.74
N GLN A 106 2.08 -20.49 15.93
CA GLN A 106 0.73 -20.89 16.34
C GLN A 106 0.41 -22.36 15.97
N ASN A 107 1.12 -22.93 15.00
CA ASN A 107 0.81 -24.23 14.40
C ASN A 107 1.98 -25.22 14.54
N LYS A 108 2.46 -25.43 15.77
CA LYS A 108 3.60 -26.32 16.03
C LYS A 108 3.36 -27.74 15.51
N ASP A 109 2.17 -28.30 15.76
CA ASP A 109 1.83 -29.67 15.34
C ASP A 109 1.89 -29.81 13.79
N LEU A 110 1.48 -28.79 13.06
CA LEU A 110 1.61 -28.74 11.60
C LEU A 110 3.09 -28.79 11.18
N VAL A 111 3.93 -27.98 11.83
CA VAL A 111 5.37 -27.94 11.55
C VAL A 111 6.00 -29.30 11.81
N ASP A 112 5.65 -29.94 12.92
CA ASP A 112 6.18 -31.26 13.28
C ASP A 112 5.75 -32.35 12.26
N LYS A 113 4.49 -32.32 11.78
CA LYS A 113 4.00 -33.24 10.74
C LYS A 113 4.72 -33.03 9.40
N LEU A 114 4.90 -31.80 8.96
CA LEU A 114 5.61 -31.46 7.73
C LEU A 114 7.09 -31.84 7.80
N ASN A 115 7.72 -31.66 8.99
CA ASN A 115 9.09 -32.07 9.23
C ASN A 115 9.25 -33.59 9.21
N ALA A 116 8.30 -34.34 9.77
CA ALA A 116 8.30 -35.81 9.74
C ALA A 116 8.22 -36.37 8.31
N LYS A 117 7.55 -35.67 7.39
CA LYS A 117 7.51 -35.96 5.93
C LYS A 117 8.78 -35.51 5.20
N LYS A 118 9.73 -34.85 5.90
CA LYS A 118 10.95 -34.23 5.32
C LYS A 118 10.66 -33.26 4.18
N VAL A 119 9.60 -32.48 4.32
CA VAL A 119 9.23 -31.43 3.39
C VAL A 119 9.99 -30.15 3.74
N THR A 120 10.56 -29.48 2.74
CA THR A 120 11.09 -28.12 2.93
C THR A 120 9.94 -27.13 2.93
N VAL A 121 9.77 -26.38 4.03
CA VAL A 121 8.65 -25.46 4.22
C VAL A 121 9.14 -24.02 4.23
N MET A 122 8.63 -23.22 3.30
CA MET A 122 8.88 -21.79 3.21
C MET A 122 7.60 -21.00 3.53
N ALA A 123 7.59 -20.35 4.68
CA ALA A 123 6.42 -19.62 5.19
C ALA A 123 6.38 -18.18 4.67
N MET A 124 5.37 -17.84 3.88
CA MET A 124 5.16 -16.49 3.34
C MET A 124 4.83 -15.46 4.42
N ASP A 125 4.36 -15.88 5.58
CA ASP A 125 4.14 -15.03 6.75
C ASP A 125 5.41 -14.77 7.58
N MET A 126 6.52 -15.42 7.22
CA MET A 126 7.83 -15.25 7.86
C MET A 126 8.79 -14.37 7.05
N VAL A 127 8.31 -13.70 6.00
CA VAL A 127 9.12 -12.72 5.24
C VAL A 127 9.61 -11.62 6.18
N PRO A 128 10.94 -11.39 6.28
CA PRO A 128 11.47 -10.38 7.19
C PRO A 128 11.16 -8.97 6.69
N ARG A 129 10.88 -8.05 7.62
CA ARG A 129 10.57 -6.65 7.31
C ARG A 129 11.82 -5.82 7.02
N ILE A 130 12.49 -6.15 5.95
CA ILE A 130 13.66 -5.42 5.42
C ILE A 130 13.39 -4.97 3.98
N SER A 131 14.00 -3.88 3.56
CA SER A 131 13.74 -3.26 2.23
C SER A 131 13.92 -4.25 1.07
N ARG A 132 14.91 -5.15 1.14
CA ARG A 132 15.19 -6.15 0.13
C ARG A 132 14.07 -7.20 -0.02
N ALA A 133 13.33 -7.49 1.05
CA ALA A 133 12.26 -8.48 1.08
C ALA A 133 10.87 -7.89 0.81
N GLN A 134 10.75 -6.59 0.61
CA GLN A 134 9.46 -5.91 0.46
C GLN A 134 8.60 -6.49 -0.67
N SER A 135 9.21 -6.89 -1.78
CA SER A 135 8.49 -7.48 -2.92
C SER A 135 7.93 -8.89 -2.66
N LEU A 136 8.38 -9.54 -1.57
CA LEU A 136 7.91 -10.84 -1.11
C LEU A 136 6.83 -10.73 -0.02
N ASP A 137 6.60 -9.56 0.56
CA ASP A 137 5.72 -9.34 1.71
C ASP A 137 4.24 -9.54 1.33
N ALA A 138 3.81 -10.80 1.38
CA ALA A 138 2.45 -11.21 1.09
C ALA A 138 1.46 -10.75 2.17
N LEU A 139 1.90 -10.55 3.41
CA LEU A 139 1.06 -10.02 4.49
C LEU A 139 0.67 -8.56 4.18
N SER A 140 1.63 -7.73 3.75
CA SER A 140 1.36 -6.35 3.35
C SER A 140 0.48 -6.29 2.10
N SER A 141 0.71 -7.15 1.10
CA SER A 141 -0.14 -7.22 -0.10
C SER A 141 -1.59 -7.55 0.27
N THR A 142 -1.80 -8.54 1.14
CA THR A 142 -3.12 -8.94 1.63
C THR A 142 -3.78 -7.85 2.49
N ALA A 143 -3.00 -7.21 3.37
CA ALA A 143 -3.50 -6.12 4.20
C ALA A 143 -4.00 -4.93 3.38
N ASN A 144 -3.32 -4.57 2.30
CA ASN A 144 -3.75 -3.51 1.40
C ASN A 144 -5.13 -3.80 0.80
N ILE A 145 -5.32 -5.01 0.28
CA ILE A 145 -6.61 -5.44 -0.28
C ILE A 145 -7.71 -5.44 0.79
N SER A 146 -7.38 -5.91 2.01
CA SER A 146 -8.34 -5.94 3.12
C SER A 146 -8.80 -4.53 3.50
N GLY A 147 -7.89 -3.54 3.54
CA GLY A 147 -8.22 -2.15 3.80
C GLY A 147 -9.13 -1.55 2.73
N TYR A 148 -8.82 -1.78 1.46
CA TYR A 148 -9.69 -1.39 0.34
C TYR A 148 -11.07 -2.03 0.47
N ARG A 149 -11.13 -3.35 0.65
CA ARG A 149 -12.40 -4.09 0.71
C ARG A 149 -13.24 -3.70 1.92
N ALA A 150 -12.63 -3.37 3.05
CA ALA A 150 -13.34 -2.88 4.23
C ALA A 150 -14.19 -1.64 3.93
N VAL A 151 -13.65 -0.69 3.16
CA VAL A 151 -14.39 0.50 2.74
C VAL A 151 -15.53 0.16 1.81
N ILE A 152 -15.33 -0.76 0.87
CA ILE A 152 -16.39 -1.20 -0.07
C ILE A 152 -17.53 -1.93 0.69
N GLU A 153 -17.21 -2.80 1.66
CA GLU A 153 -18.22 -3.43 2.52
C GLU A 153 -18.97 -2.40 3.37
N ALA A 154 -18.24 -1.42 3.93
CA ALA A 154 -18.86 -0.32 4.66
C ALA A 154 -19.81 0.48 3.75
N ALA A 155 -19.39 0.83 2.53
CA ALA A 155 -20.20 1.59 1.59
C ALA A 155 -21.47 0.83 1.18
N HIS A 156 -21.36 -0.48 0.93
CA HIS A 156 -22.50 -1.33 0.63
C HIS A 156 -23.50 -1.42 1.79
N ALA A 157 -23.00 -1.53 3.03
CA ALA A 157 -23.83 -1.67 4.22
C ALA A 157 -24.43 -0.36 4.71
N PHE A 158 -23.81 0.79 4.41
CA PHE A 158 -24.15 2.10 4.98
C PHE A 158 -25.52 2.63 4.51
N GLY A 159 -25.90 2.35 3.25
CA GLY A 159 -27.20 2.77 2.70
C GLY A 159 -27.35 4.28 2.48
N ARG A 160 -26.25 5.06 2.54
CA ARG A 160 -26.20 6.50 2.25
C ARG A 160 -25.01 6.79 1.32
N PHE A 161 -24.94 8.03 0.81
CA PHE A 161 -23.80 8.45 -0.01
C PHE A 161 -22.50 8.57 0.79
N PHE A 162 -21.39 8.16 0.21
CA PHE A 162 -20.06 8.47 0.72
C PHE A 162 -19.65 9.90 0.38
N THR A 163 -19.86 10.30 -0.87
CA THR A 163 -19.55 11.66 -1.33
C THR A 163 -20.69 12.62 -1.04
N GLY A 164 -20.38 13.90 -0.88
CA GLY A 164 -21.39 14.95 -0.88
C GLY A 164 -22.12 15.01 -2.22
N GLN A 165 -23.44 15.24 -2.17
CA GLN A 165 -24.29 15.31 -3.36
C GLN A 165 -25.12 16.60 -3.37
N VAL A 166 -25.36 17.11 -4.58
CA VAL A 166 -26.35 18.17 -4.82
C VAL A 166 -27.44 17.56 -5.71
N THR A 167 -28.63 17.45 -5.19
CA THR A 167 -29.77 16.83 -5.88
C THR A 167 -30.90 17.86 -6.06
N ALA A 168 -31.91 17.51 -6.86
CA ALA A 168 -33.12 18.34 -6.97
C ALA A 168 -33.85 18.50 -5.61
N ALA A 169 -33.68 17.55 -4.69
CA ALA A 169 -34.24 17.60 -3.33
C ALA A 169 -33.34 18.33 -2.32
N GLY A 170 -32.19 18.85 -2.75
CA GLY A 170 -31.27 19.58 -1.89
C GLY A 170 -29.89 18.95 -1.74
N LYS A 171 -29.11 19.47 -0.80
CA LYS A 171 -27.72 19.06 -0.55
C LYS A 171 -27.69 17.91 0.46
N VAL A 172 -26.84 16.90 0.18
CA VAL A 172 -26.54 15.80 1.09
C VAL A 172 -25.05 15.91 1.46
N PRO A 173 -24.70 15.99 2.76
CA PRO A 173 -23.30 16.05 3.18
C PRO A 173 -22.59 14.72 2.94
N PRO A 174 -21.25 14.73 2.77
CA PRO A 174 -20.46 13.51 2.66
C PRO A 174 -20.45 12.72 3.98
N ALA A 175 -20.27 11.41 3.89
CA ALA A 175 -20.06 10.53 5.03
C ALA A 175 -18.76 10.89 5.78
N LYS A 176 -18.77 10.72 7.10
CA LYS A 176 -17.60 10.85 7.96
C LYS A 176 -17.07 9.47 8.31
N VAL A 177 -15.86 9.17 7.92
CA VAL A 177 -15.19 7.89 8.15
C VAL A 177 -14.04 8.08 9.12
N MET A 178 -13.99 7.26 10.17
CA MET A 178 -12.86 7.17 11.08
C MET A 178 -12.12 5.87 10.85
N VAL A 179 -10.80 5.95 10.66
CA VAL A 179 -9.91 4.79 10.55
C VAL A 179 -9.00 4.74 11.76
N ILE A 180 -9.00 3.61 12.48
CA ILE A 180 -8.12 3.39 13.65
C ILE A 180 -7.03 2.41 13.26
N GLY A 181 -5.79 2.90 13.28
CA GLY A 181 -4.60 2.25 12.77
C GLY A 181 -4.25 2.70 11.35
N ALA A 182 -3.02 3.18 11.15
CA ALA A 182 -2.49 3.64 9.86
C ALA A 182 -1.34 2.74 9.37
N GLY A 183 -1.49 1.43 9.56
CA GLY A 183 -0.68 0.43 8.87
C GLY A 183 -1.11 0.31 7.40
N VAL A 184 -0.63 -0.71 6.70
CA VAL A 184 -0.94 -0.91 5.27
C VAL A 184 -2.44 -0.97 4.99
N ALA A 185 -3.20 -1.71 5.80
CA ALA A 185 -4.66 -1.80 5.68
C ALA A 185 -5.34 -0.46 5.97
N GLY A 186 -4.92 0.23 7.03
CA GLY A 186 -5.49 1.53 7.40
C GLY A 186 -5.25 2.60 6.35
N LEU A 187 -4.02 2.72 5.82
CA LEU A 187 -3.70 3.66 4.75
C LEU A 187 -4.49 3.36 3.47
N ALA A 188 -4.65 2.07 3.11
CA ALA A 188 -5.48 1.68 1.98
C ALA A 188 -6.96 2.06 2.21
N ALA A 189 -7.48 1.87 3.43
CA ALA A 189 -8.83 2.29 3.79
C ALA A 189 -9.00 3.81 3.73
N ILE A 190 -8.04 4.59 4.24
CA ILE A 190 -8.04 6.06 4.19
C ILE A 190 -8.12 6.53 2.74
N GLY A 191 -7.21 6.07 1.88
CA GLY A 191 -7.17 6.47 0.47
C GLY A 191 -8.43 6.07 -0.29
N THR A 192 -8.97 4.88 -0.02
CA THR A 192 -10.21 4.41 -0.66
C THR A 192 -11.41 5.23 -0.22
N ALA A 193 -11.59 5.47 1.07
CA ALA A 193 -12.70 6.27 1.59
C ALA A 193 -12.64 7.72 1.09
N HIS A 194 -11.44 8.31 1.04
CA HIS A 194 -11.22 9.62 0.46
C HIS A 194 -11.57 9.66 -1.03
N SER A 195 -11.15 8.65 -1.81
CA SER A 195 -11.48 8.53 -3.24
C SER A 195 -12.98 8.39 -3.50
N LEU A 196 -13.73 7.80 -2.57
CA LEU A 196 -15.19 7.76 -2.61
C LEU A 196 -15.85 9.08 -2.16
N GLY A 197 -15.08 10.10 -1.79
CA GLY A 197 -15.53 11.44 -1.45
C GLY A 197 -15.98 11.61 0.00
N ALA A 198 -15.62 10.70 0.91
CA ALA A 198 -15.88 10.83 2.33
C ALA A 198 -14.93 11.83 3.01
N ILE A 199 -15.35 12.40 4.13
CA ILE A 199 -14.46 13.09 5.07
C ILE A 199 -13.80 12.04 5.94
N VAL A 200 -12.47 11.90 5.80
CA VAL A 200 -11.72 10.82 6.47
C VAL A 200 -10.90 11.38 7.61
N ARG A 201 -11.07 10.80 8.79
CA ARG A 201 -10.24 11.03 9.97
C ARG A 201 -9.52 9.75 10.34
N ALA A 202 -8.28 9.84 10.78
CA ALA A 202 -7.52 8.66 11.16
C ALA A 202 -6.70 8.90 12.43
N PHE A 203 -6.55 7.84 13.19
CA PHE A 203 -5.74 7.81 14.40
C PHE A 203 -4.71 6.67 14.33
N ASP A 204 -3.51 6.94 14.79
CA ASP A 204 -2.47 5.92 15.05
C ASP A 204 -1.61 6.41 16.23
N THR A 205 -1.13 5.48 17.02
CA THR A 205 -0.24 5.79 18.16
C THR A 205 1.14 6.26 17.73
N ARG A 206 1.55 5.95 16.50
CA ARG A 206 2.82 6.34 15.90
C ARG A 206 2.68 7.69 15.22
N LEU A 207 3.40 8.68 15.70
CA LEU A 207 3.30 10.05 15.17
C LEU A 207 3.92 10.22 13.79
N GLU A 208 4.90 9.39 13.43
CA GLU A 208 5.55 9.42 12.12
C GLU A 208 4.62 9.09 10.94
N VAL A 209 3.48 8.44 11.20
CA VAL A 209 2.50 8.13 10.13
C VAL A 209 1.55 9.28 9.81
N ALA A 210 1.61 10.38 10.55
CA ALA A 210 0.71 11.53 10.34
C ALA A 210 0.81 12.12 8.93
N ASP A 211 2.02 12.20 8.37
CA ASP A 211 2.22 12.70 7.00
C ASP A 211 1.73 11.72 5.95
N GLN A 212 1.82 10.41 6.21
CA GLN A 212 1.25 9.37 5.34
C GLN A 212 -0.28 9.48 5.31
N ILE A 213 -0.93 9.64 6.48
CA ILE A 213 -2.38 9.84 6.58
C ILE A 213 -2.82 11.06 5.77
N ARG A 214 -2.13 12.20 5.93
CA ARG A 214 -2.43 13.43 5.18
C ARG A 214 -2.24 13.26 3.68
N SER A 215 -1.18 12.56 3.27
CA SER A 215 -0.91 12.29 1.85
C SER A 215 -1.98 11.42 1.20
N MET A 216 -2.65 10.57 1.98
CA MET A 216 -3.78 9.75 1.54
C MET A 216 -5.13 10.46 1.63
N GLY A 217 -5.16 11.75 1.99
CA GLY A 217 -6.35 12.58 2.08
C GLY A 217 -7.12 12.48 3.40
N GLY A 218 -6.51 11.91 4.45
CA GLY A 218 -7.09 11.84 5.79
C GLY A 218 -6.61 12.96 6.72
N GLU A 219 -7.46 13.33 7.69
CA GLU A 219 -7.10 14.19 8.81
C GLU A 219 -6.51 13.31 9.93
N PHE A 220 -5.28 13.61 10.37
CA PHE A 220 -4.67 12.93 11.51
C PHE A 220 -5.21 13.48 12.82
N LEU A 221 -5.87 12.63 13.61
CA LEU A 221 -6.37 12.98 14.92
C LEU A 221 -5.23 12.93 15.94
N LYS A 222 -4.96 14.05 16.58
CA LYS A 222 -3.96 14.14 17.65
C LYS A 222 -4.64 14.00 19.01
N LEU A 223 -3.97 13.30 19.93
CA LEU A 223 -4.33 13.35 21.34
C LEU A 223 -3.88 14.69 21.94
N ASP A 224 -4.73 15.26 22.78
CA ASP A 224 -4.41 16.44 23.56
C ASP A 224 -3.61 16.03 24.83
N PHE A 225 -2.43 15.42 24.60
CA PHE A 225 -1.59 14.80 25.62
C PHE A 225 -0.13 15.10 25.36
N LYS A 226 0.70 15.18 26.41
CA LYS A 226 2.17 15.26 26.26
C LYS A 226 2.68 13.98 25.63
N THR A 227 3.21 14.11 24.45
CA THR A 227 3.43 13.09 23.45
C THR A 227 4.37 11.98 23.91
N GLU A 228 3.83 10.78 24.11
CA GLU A 228 4.60 9.56 24.02
C GLU A 228 4.54 9.08 22.57
N ASP A 229 5.70 8.79 21.98
CA ASP A 229 5.76 8.18 20.64
C ASP A 229 5.50 6.68 20.76
N GLY A 230 4.41 6.21 20.16
CA GLY A 230 3.98 4.82 20.16
C GLY A 230 4.70 3.92 19.15
N GLY A 231 5.74 4.41 18.44
CA GLY A 231 6.49 3.61 17.49
C GLY A 231 7.45 2.62 18.15
N SER A 232 7.55 1.39 17.63
CA SER A 232 8.58 0.40 17.98
C SER A 232 9.52 0.16 16.81
N SER A 233 10.71 -0.38 17.09
CA SER A 233 11.68 -0.77 16.05
C SER A 233 11.14 -1.79 15.04
N ASP A 234 10.08 -2.52 15.40
CA ASP A 234 9.47 -3.57 14.58
C ASP A 234 8.32 -3.04 13.71
N GLY A 235 8.06 -1.71 13.75
CA GLY A 235 6.96 -1.06 13.00
C GLY A 235 5.57 -1.33 13.58
N TYR A 236 5.45 -1.90 14.78
CA TYR A 236 4.21 -2.04 15.54
C TYR A 236 4.08 -0.95 16.62
N ALA A 237 2.87 -0.79 17.16
CA ALA A 237 2.65 0.09 18.29
C ALA A 237 3.27 -0.50 19.57
N LYS A 238 3.87 0.37 20.40
CA LYS A 238 4.31 0.01 21.77
C LYS A 238 3.12 -0.13 22.71
N VAL A 239 3.36 -0.74 23.86
CA VAL A 239 2.44 -0.63 25.01
C VAL A 239 2.55 0.78 25.56
N MET A 240 1.43 1.50 25.56
CA MET A 240 1.34 2.89 26.00
C MET A 240 0.99 2.98 27.49
N SER A 241 1.19 4.15 28.10
CA SER A 241 0.80 4.41 29.47
C SER A 241 -0.74 4.37 29.64
N ASP A 242 -1.20 4.10 30.86
CA ASP A 242 -2.63 4.08 31.18
C ASP A 242 -3.31 5.44 30.92
N GLU A 243 -2.58 6.54 31.16
CA GLU A 243 -3.05 7.89 30.88
C GLU A 243 -3.21 8.13 29.38
N PHE A 244 -2.29 7.63 28.56
CA PHE A 244 -2.40 7.69 27.09
C PHE A 244 -3.61 6.90 26.63
N ILE A 245 -3.78 5.67 27.12
CA ILE A 245 -4.92 4.80 26.77
C ILE A 245 -6.23 5.49 27.13
N LYS A 246 -6.30 6.14 28.28
CA LYS A 246 -7.49 6.90 28.69
C LYS A 246 -7.80 8.05 27.72
N ALA A 247 -6.78 8.85 27.36
CA ALA A 247 -6.95 9.96 26.42
C ALA A 247 -7.37 9.46 25.03
N GLU A 248 -6.83 8.32 24.59
CA GLU A 248 -7.20 7.63 23.35
C GLU A 248 -8.68 7.20 23.37
N MET A 249 -9.13 6.57 24.45
CA MET A 249 -10.51 6.13 24.60
C MET A 249 -11.49 7.32 24.67
N ASP A 250 -11.11 8.42 25.32
CA ASP A 250 -11.91 9.65 25.36
C ASP A 250 -12.04 10.27 23.95
N LEU A 251 -10.95 10.27 23.15
CA LEU A 251 -10.98 10.68 21.76
C LEU A 251 -11.95 9.83 20.95
N PHE A 252 -11.87 8.49 21.07
CA PHE A 252 -12.74 7.58 20.34
C PHE A 252 -14.21 7.75 20.73
N ALA A 253 -14.50 7.90 22.03
CA ALA A 253 -15.85 8.16 22.50
C ALA A 253 -16.44 9.46 21.92
N LYS A 254 -15.62 10.51 21.77
CA LYS A 254 -16.02 11.77 21.12
C LYS A 254 -16.28 11.57 19.62
N GLN A 255 -15.40 10.83 18.95
CA GLN A 255 -15.55 10.59 17.50
C GLN A 255 -16.75 9.71 17.18
N CYS A 256 -17.04 8.68 17.97
CA CYS A 256 -18.18 7.77 17.77
C CYS A 256 -19.52 8.51 17.66
N LYS A 257 -19.68 9.63 18.35
CA LYS A 257 -20.91 10.47 18.28
C LYS A 257 -21.05 11.24 16.97
N ASP A 258 -19.94 11.50 16.26
CA ASP A 258 -19.93 12.37 15.08
C ASP A 258 -19.77 11.59 13.77
N VAL A 259 -19.00 10.49 13.77
CA VAL A 259 -18.73 9.73 12.55
C VAL A 259 -19.89 8.82 12.15
N ASP A 260 -19.92 8.44 10.90
CA ASP A 260 -20.92 7.55 10.32
C ASP A 260 -20.35 6.13 10.13
N ILE A 261 -19.04 6.02 9.91
CA ILE A 261 -18.35 4.76 9.65
C ILE A 261 -17.07 4.69 10.47
N ILE A 262 -16.78 3.52 11.05
CA ILE A 262 -15.52 3.22 11.74
C ILE A 262 -14.89 2.00 11.08
N ILE A 263 -13.60 2.08 10.78
CA ILE A 263 -12.79 0.96 10.29
C ILE A 263 -11.63 0.77 11.27
N THR A 264 -11.55 -0.39 11.92
CA THR A 264 -10.49 -0.71 12.86
C THR A 264 -9.51 -1.71 12.26
N THR A 265 -8.21 -1.43 12.43
CA THR A 265 -7.15 -2.25 11.84
C THR A 265 -6.05 -2.64 12.83
N ALA A 266 -6.26 -2.39 14.13
CA ALA A 266 -5.24 -2.65 15.14
C ALA A 266 -5.14 -4.15 15.44
N ALA A 267 -4.01 -4.74 15.07
CA ALA A 267 -3.72 -6.14 15.32
C ALA A 267 -2.31 -6.29 15.91
N ILE A 268 -2.18 -7.18 16.89
CA ILE A 268 -0.90 -7.55 17.48
C ILE A 268 -0.62 -9.01 17.06
N PRO A 269 0.46 -9.29 16.35
CA PRO A 269 0.78 -10.64 15.90
C PRO A 269 0.82 -11.63 17.06
N GLY A 270 0.09 -12.74 16.92
CA GLY A 270 0.08 -13.83 17.91
C GLY A 270 -0.65 -13.51 19.22
N LYS A 271 -1.31 -12.34 19.34
CA LYS A 271 -2.07 -11.95 20.54
C LYS A 271 -3.51 -11.58 20.19
N LYS A 272 -4.35 -11.54 21.19
CA LYS A 272 -5.71 -11.01 21.08
C LYS A 272 -5.65 -9.52 20.68
N ALA A 273 -6.56 -9.11 19.80
CA ALA A 273 -6.66 -7.71 19.37
C ALA A 273 -6.99 -6.79 20.57
N PRO A 274 -6.44 -5.57 20.61
CA PRO A 274 -6.77 -4.60 21.64
C PRO A 274 -8.23 -4.13 21.47
N ARG A 275 -8.92 -3.94 22.59
CA ARG A 275 -10.26 -3.37 22.59
C ARG A 275 -10.15 -1.84 22.49
N LEU A 276 -10.67 -1.28 21.41
CA LEU A 276 -10.60 0.16 21.11
C LEU A 276 -11.98 0.83 21.15
N ILE A 277 -13.03 0.13 20.75
CA ILE A 277 -14.41 0.64 20.74
C ILE A 277 -15.25 -0.18 21.71
N THR A 278 -15.74 0.48 22.76
CA THR A 278 -16.56 -0.16 23.79
C THR A 278 -18.03 -0.25 23.37
N LYS A 279 -18.81 -1.04 24.09
CA LYS A 279 -20.24 -1.18 23.88
C LYS A 279 -20.97 0.17 24.01
N GLU A 280 -20.56 1.01 24.95
CA GLU A 280 -21.12 2.34 25.17
C GLU A 280 -20.82 3.28 23.99
N MET A 281 -19.60 3.18 23.41
CA MET A 281 -19.25 3.94 22.21
C MET A 281 -20.12 3.51 21.03
N VAL A 282 -20.29 2.20 20.81
CA VAL A 282 -21.17 1.68 19.76
C VAL A 282 -22.61 2.16 19.96
N ALA A 283 -23.12 2.13 21.20
CA ALA A 283 -24.45 2.61 21.53
C ALA A 283 -24.62 4.13 21.33
N SER A 284 -23.52 4.90 21.35
CA SER A 284 -23.55 6.35 21.11
C SER A 284 -23.53 6.73 19.62
N MET A 285 -23.29 5.78 18.73
CA MET A 285 -23.28 6.02 17.27
C MET A 285 -24.69 6.23 16.73
N LYS A 286 -24.77 6.92 15.62
CA LYS A 286 -26.05 7.19 14.93
C LYS A 286 -26.65 5.89 14.37
N PRO A 287 -27.98 5.72 14.38
CA PRO A 287 -28.62 4.60 13.69
C PRO A 287 -28.25 4.54 12.20
N GLY A 288 -27.96 3.33 11.72
CA GLY A 288 -27.49 3.09 10.34
C GLY A 288 -25.99 3.36 10.13
N SER A 289 -25.22 3.67 11.19
CA SER A 289 -23.76 3.69 11.14
C SER A 289 -23.19 2.29 10.90
N VAL A 290 -21.96 2.22 10.43
CA VAL A 290 -21.27 0.96 10.10
C VAL A 290 -19.91 0.89 10.79
N ILE A 291 -19.60 -0.26 11.38
CA ILE A 291 -18.26 -0.60 11.89
C ILE A 291 -17.73 -1.77 11.05
N VAL A 292 -16.51 -1.67 10.54
CA VAL A 292 -15.78 -2.80 9.95
C VAL A 292 -14.56 -3.09 10.78
N ASP A 293 -14.54 -4.26 11.38
CA ASP A 293 -13.49 -4.70 12.29
C ASP A 293 -12.56 -5.72 11.61
N LEU A 294 -11.39 -5.27 11.15
CA LEU A 294 -10.42 -6.13 10.48
C LEU A 294 -9.70 -7.08 11.45
N ALA A 295 -9.81 -6.83 12.75
CA ALA A 295 -9.22 -7.68 13.79
C ALA A 295 -10.19 -8.79 14.27
N ALA A 296 -11.34 -8.95 13.65
CA ALA A 296 -12.37 -9.90 14.06
C ALA A 296 -11.87 -11.34 14.29
N ALA A 297 -10.92 -11.81 13.46
CA ALA A 297 -10.31 -13.14 13.58
C ALA A 297 -9.53 -13.34 14.89
N THR A 298 -9.05 -12.27 15.54
CA THR A 298 -8.25 -12.29 16.76
C THR A 298 -8.99 -11.68 17.96
N GLY A 299 -10.31 -11.70 17.92
CA GLY A 299 -11.19 -11.25 19.00
C GLY A 299 -11.80 -9.87 18.81
N GLY A 300 -11.42 -9.14 17.76
CA GLY A 300 -11.97 -7.84 17.39
C GLY A 300 -11.44 -6.66 18.20
N ASN A 301 -11.48 -5.48 17.59
CA ASN A 301 -11.20 -4.19 18.23
C ASN A 301 -12.47 -3.56 18.82
N CYS A 302 -13.65 -4.04 18.46
CA CYS A 302 -14.92 -3.49 18.89
C CYS A 302 -15.69 -4.49 19.73
N ASP A 303 -16.25 -4.04 20.86
CA ASP A 303 -17.16 -4.86 21.66
C ASP A 303 -18.38 -5.23 20.81
N GLY A 304 -18.74 -6.52 20.83
CA GLY A 304 -19.86 -7.05 20.05
C GLY A 304 -19.49 -7.52 18.65
N THR A 305 -18.26 -7.36 18.18
CA THR A 305 -17.80 -7.98 16.92
C THR A 305 -17.94 -9.49 16.99
N VAL A 306 -18.58 -10.08 15.98
CA VAL A 306 -18.70 -11.54 15.82
C VAL A 306 -17.93 -11.97 14.60
N ALA A 307 -16.90 -12.79 14.80
CA ALA A 307 -16.04 -13.30 13.73
C ALA A 307 -16.87 -14.00 12.62
N GLY A 308 -16.63 -13.63 11.37
CA GLY A 308 -17.27 -14.19 10.19
C GLY A 308 -18.72 -13.70 9.95
N LYS A 309 -19.27 -12.80 10.78
CA LYS A 309 -20.68 -12.38 10.68
C LYS A 309 -20.83 -10.87 10.51
N VAL A 310 -21.98 -10.50 9.97
CA VAL A 310 -22.52 -9.14 10.04
C VAL A 310 -23.68 -9.15 11.03
N ILE A 311 -23.62 -8.27 12.02
CA ILE A 311 -24.69 -8.11 13.03
C ILE A 311 -25.19 -6.68 13.01
N THR A 312 -26.43 -6.49 13.47
CA THR A 312 -27.02 -5.17 13.71
C THR A 312 -27.32 -5.05 15.19
N THR A 313 -26.85 -3.99 15.82
CA THR A 313 -27.09 -3.71 17.24
C THR A 313 -28.48 -3.14 17.46
N ASP A 314 -28.94 -3.08 18.73
CA ASP A 314 -30.26 -2.57 19.10
C ASP A 314 -30.47 -1.11 18.67
N ASN A 315 -29.40 -0.29 18.64
CA ASN A 315 -29.46 1.09 18.15
C ASN A 315 -29.28 1.20 16.63
N GLY A 316 -29.27 0.07 15.89
CA GLY A 316 -29.22 0.06 14.42
C GLY A 316 -27.84 0.24 13.81
N VAL A 317 -26.74 0.07 14.55
CA VAL A 317 -25.36 0.07 14.02
C VAL A 317 -25.07 -1.30 13.43
N LYS A 318 -24.57 -1.33 12.18
CA LYS A 318 -24.14 -2.57 11.52
C LYS A 318 -22.65 -2.82 11.81
N MET A 319 -22.33 -3.99 12.35
CA MET A 319 -20.97 -4.42 12.65
C MET A 319 -20.57 -5.56 11.73
N ILE A 320 -19.53 -5.34 10.93
CA ILE A 320 -18.99 -6.28 9.94
C ILE A 320 -17.71 -6.90 10.51
N GLY A 321 -17.78 -8.18 10.86
CA GLY A 321 -16.68 -8.96 11.44
C GLY A 321 -16.10 -10.01 10.47
N TYR A 322 -16.05 -9.75 9.17
CA TYR A 322 -15.45 -10.69 8.21
C TYR A 322 -13.98 -10.96 8.54
N THR A 323 -13.61 -12.23 8.61
CA THR A 323 -12.28 -12.66 9.03
C THR A 323 -11.24 -12.66 7.90
N ASP A 324 -11.69 -12.69 6.65
CA ASP A 324 -10.83 -12.58 5.46
C ASP A 324 -11.48 -11.71 4.37
N LEU A 325 -11.27 -10.41 4.48
CA LEU A 325 -11.75 -9.44 3.48
C LEU A 325 -11.01 -9.56 2.14
N ALA A 326 -9.77 -10.05 2.14
CA ALA A 326 -9.01 -10.22 0.92
C ALA A 326 -9.57 -11.35 0.04
N ALA A 327 -10.13 -12.42 0.63
CA ALA A 327 -10.80 -13.48 -0.11
C ALA A 327 -12.05 -12.98 -0.87
N ARG A 328 -12.62 -11.85 -0.48
CA ARG A 328 -13.76 -11.20 -1.15
C ARG A 328 -13.37 -10.37 -2.39
N LEU A 329 -12.08 -10.38 -2.75
CA LEU A 329 -11.50 -9.86 -4.00
C LEU A 329 -10.57 -10.93 -4.61
N PRO A 330 -11.10 -12.11 -4.99
CA PRO A 330 -10.29 -13.29 -5.26
C PRO A 330 -9.30 -13.11 -6.41
N ALA A 331 -9.71 -12.53 -7.52
CA ALA A 331 -8.84 -12.34 -8.67
C ALA A 331 -7.65 -11.42 -8.34
N GLN A 332 -7.90 -10.26 -7.70
CA GLN A 332 -6.86 -9.31 -7.34
C GLN A 332 -5.93 -9.85 -6.26
N SER A 333 -6.50 -10.55 -5.26
CA SER A 333 -5.73 -11.17 -4.18
C SER A 333 -4.83 -12.28 -4.71
N SER A 334 -5.33 -13.14 -5.57
CA SER A 334 -4.55 -14.19 -6.24
C SER A 334 -3.42 -13.59 -7.07
N GLN A 335 -3.69 -12.52 -7.83
CA GLN A 335 -2.69 -11.84 -8.65
C GLN A 335 -1.55 -11.25 -7.79
N LEU A 336 -1.85 -10.60 -6.67
CA LEU A 336 -0.81 -10.02 -5.80
C LEU A 336 -0.03 -11.10 -5.06
N TYR A 337 -0.71 -12.08 -4.47
CA TYR A 337 -0.07 -13.19 -3.77
C TYR A 337 0.85 -13.99 -4.70
N SER A 338 0.34 -14.37 -5.88
CA SER A 338 1.14 -15.10 -6.87
C SER A 338 2.34 -14.29 -7.39
N THR A 339 2.23 -12.96 -7.43
CA THR A 339 3.37 -12.09 -7.76
C THR A 339 4.42 -12.12 -6.65
N ASN A 340 4.02 -12.15 -5.37
CA ASN A 340 4.96 -12.35 -4.26
C ASN A 340 5.69 -13.70 -4.38
N LEU A 341 4.98 -14.79 -4.76
CA LEU A 341 5.57 -16.11 -5.01
C LEU A 341 6.56 -16.09 -6.19
N VAL A 342 6.21 -15.44 -7.31
CA VAL A 342 7.14 -15.27 -8.44
C VAL A 342 8.42 -14.53 -8.00
N ASN A 343 8.29 -13.51 -7.14
CA ASN A 343 9.46 -12.79 -6.64
C ASN A 343 10.32 -13.67 -5.73
N LEU A 344 9.72 -14.56 -4.93
CA LEU A 344 10.44 -15.58 -4.18
C LEU A 344 11.19 -16.54 -5.12
N MET A 345 10.53 -17.02 -6.19
CA MET A 345 11.18 -17.90 -7.16
C MET A 345 12.37 -17.22 -7.88
N LYS A 346 12.29 -15.92 -8.14
CA LYS A 346 13.45 -15.17 -8.69
C LYS A 346 14.65 -15.14 -7.73
N LEU A 347 14.38 -15.14 -6.41
CA LEU A 347 15.43 -15.19 -5.40
C LEU A 347 16.05 -16.58 -5.28
N LEU A 348 15.22 -17.64 -5.39
CA LEU A 348 15.61 -19.05 -5.30
C LEU A 348 16.26 -19.58 -6.59
N CYS A 349 15.80 -19.12 -7.77
CA CYS A 349 16.26 -19.57 -9.08
C CYS A 349 17.01 -18.47 -9.82
N LYS A 350 18.21 -18.15 -9.35
CA LYS A 350 19.04 -17.05 -9.90
C LYS A 350 19.48 -17.32 -11.34
N ASN A 351 19.71 -18.58 -11.70
CA ASN A 351 20.18 -19.00 -13.02
C ASN A 351 19.06 -19.11 -14.06
N LYS A 352 17.78 -19.04 -13.62
CA LYS A 352 16.59 -19.24 -14.49
C LYS A 352 16.59 -20.62 -15.19
N ASP A 353 17.07 -21.64 -14.52
CA ASP A 353 17.22 -23.02 -15.00
C ASP A 353 16.10 -23.94 -14.50
N GLY A 354 15.11 -23.38 -13.80
CA GLY A 354 14.00 -24.14 -13.20
C GLY A 354 14.39 -24.95 -11.97
N LEU A 355 15.51 -24.63 -11.32
CA LEU A 355 15.98 -25.26 -10.10
C LEU A 355 15.99 -24.22 -8.95
N ILE A 356 15.64 -24.67 -7.74
CA ILE A 356 15.71 -23.80 -6.57
C ILE A 356 16.95 -24.10 -5.73
N ASP A 357 17.54 -23.04 -5.17
CA ASP A 357 18.60 -23.09 -4.18
C ASP A 357 18.15 -22.39 -2.90
N VAL A 358 17.92 -23.17 -1.82
CA VAL A 358 17.55 -22.65 -0.50
C VAL A 358 18.82 -22.42 0.32
N ASN A 359 19.53 -21.35 -0.01
CA ASN A 359 20.78 -20.97 0.65
C ASN A 359 20.50 -20.19 1.95
N PHE A 360 20.99 -20.70 3.08
CA PHE A 360 20.83 -20.08 4.41
C PHE A 360 21.78 -18.92 4.68
N ASP A 361 22.75 -18.65 3.81
CA ASP A 361 23.52 -17.41 3.84
C ASP A 361 22.65 -16.19 3.46
N ASP A 362 21.56 -16.42 2.73
CA ASP A 362 20.56 -15.39 2.48
C ASP A 362 19.61 -15.28 3.66
N VAL A 363 19.69 -14.15 4.36
CA VAL A 363 18.89 -13.87 5.56
C VAL A 363 17.38 -13.93 5.30
N VAL A 364 16.91 -13.65 4.09
CA VAL A 364 15.49 -13.71 3.70
C VAL A 364 15.07 -15.18 3.64
N LEU A 365 15.80 -15.99 2.89
CA LEU A 365 15.52 -17.43 2.74
C LEU A 365 15.63 -18.15 4.08
N ARG A 366 16.67 -17.82 4.88
CA ARG A 366 16.82 -18.39 6.23
C ARG A 366 15.64 -18.06 7.14
N ASN A 367 15.14 -16.83 7.07
CA ASN A 367 14.02 -16.39 7.91
C ASN A 367 12.69 -17.04 7.50
N MET A 368 12.47 -17.26 6.22
CA MET A 368 11.25 -17.85 5.68
C MET A 368 11.20 -19.38 5.80
N THR A 369 12.35 -20.04 5.90
CA THR A 369 12.41 -21.51 5.95
C THR A 369 12.12 -21.99 7.37
N VAL A 370 11.09 -22.82 7.50
CA VAL A 370 10.58 -23.35 8.78
C VAL A 370 11.07 -24.77 9.03
N THR A 371 11.10 -25.59 7.97
CA THR A 371 11.70 -26.95 7.99
C THR A 371 12.55 -27.14 6.75
N LYS A 372 13.65 -27.89 6.86
CA LYS A 372 14.52 -28.28 5.76
C LYS A 372 15.26 -29.57 6.08
N ASP A 373 15.31 -30.51 5.14
CA ASP A 373 16.06 -31.76 5.23
C ASP A 373 15.75 -32.62 6.50
N GLY A 374 14.51 -32.53 7.01
CA GLY A 374 14.08 -33.25 8.24
C GLY A 374 14.45 -32.51 9.54
N GLU A 375 14.90 -31.27 9.47
CA GLU A 375 15.19 -30.44 10.62
C GLU A 375 14.23 -29.25 10.71
N VAL A 376 13.75 -28.95 11.93
CA VAL A 376 12.98 -27.74 12.22
C VAL A 376 13.95 -26.56 12.36
N THR A 377 13.88 -25.61 11.45
CA THR A 377 14.76 -24.42 11.40
C THR A 377 14.12 -23.17 12.03
N PHE A 378 12.88 -23.28 12.49
CA PHE A 378 12.15 -22.25 13.24
C PHE A 378 12.42 -22.38 14.77
N PRO A 379 12.61 -21.27 15.52
CA PRO A 379 12.64 -19.88 15.06
C PRO A 379 13.93 -19.52 14.32
N PRO A 380 13.87 -18.58 13.37
CA PRO A 380 15.06 -18.11 12.69
C PRO A 380 15.97 -17.31 13.66
N PRO A 381 17.27 -17.19 13.37
CA PRO A 381 18.16 -16.29 14.11
C PRO A 381 17.60 -14.87 14.08
N LYS A 382 17.72 -14.15 15.21
CA LYS A 382 17.32 -12.73 15.24
C LYS A 382 18.13 -11.99 14.19
N ILE A 383 17.43 -11.38 13.24
CA ILE A 383 18.08 -10.45 12.32
C ILE A 383 18.48 -9.24 13.19
N SER A 384 19.79 -9.08 13.42
CA SER A 384 20.29 -7.78 13.89
C SER A 384 20.07 -6.81 12.71
N VAL A 385 18.89 -6.23 12.63
CA VAL A 385 18.71 -5.03 11.82
C VAL A 385 19.61 -4.01 12.48
N SER A 386 20.79 -3.80 11.90
CA SER A 386 21.54 -2.57 12.13
C SER A 386 20.49 -1.47 11.99
N ALA A 387 20.21 -0.73 13.05
CA ALA A 387 19.18 0.30 13.12
C ALA A 387 19.08 0.96 11.76
N ALA A 388 17.86 1.02 11.18
CA ALA A 388 17.53 1.32 9.79
C ALA A 388 18.65 2.10 9.13
N PRO A 389 19.24 1.72 8.00
CA PRO A 389 20.46 2.31 7.51
C PRO A 389 20.27 3.80 7.75
N LYS A 390 21.07 4.38 8.66
CA LYS A 390 21.07 5.82 8.90
C LYS A 390 21.12 6.34 7.51
N ALA A 391 20.01 6.89 7.01
CA ALA A 391 19.89 7.38 5.65
C ALA A 391 21.25 7.95 5.40
N LYS A 392 22.01 7.39 4.44
CA LYS A 392 23.40 7.74 4.18
C LYS A 392 23.42 9.18 4.53
N ALA A 393 24.22 9.59 5.52
CA ALA A 393 24.23 10.97 5.90
C ALA A 393 24.36 11.67 4.57
N ASP A 394 23.23 12.02 3.97
CA ASP A 394 23.19 13.01 2.94
C ASP A 394 24.05 14.06 3.59
N VAL A 395 25.13 14.38 2.95
CA VAL A 395 26.01 15.49 3.29
C VAL A 395 25.07 16.52 3.84
N ALA A 396 25.05 16.67 5.15
CA ALA A 396 24.00 17.21 5.99
C ALA A 396 23.15 18.19 5.18
N ALA A 397 22.02 17.73 4.64
CA ALA A 397 20.99 18.68 4.26
C ALA A 397 20.78 19.44 5.57
N PRO A 398 21.09 20.74 5.62
CA PRO A 398 21.13 21.49 6.85
C PRO A 398 19.83 21.14 7.55
N ALA A 399 19.92 20.61 8.78
CA ALA A 399 18.79 20.20 9.58
C ALA A 399 17.66 21.14 9.22
N LYS A 400 16.51 20.63 8.73
CA LYS A 400 15.33 21.46 8.59
C LYS A 400 15.10 22.00 9.99
N GLN A 401 15.77 23.11 10.26
CA GLN A 401 15.39 23.98 11.35
C GLN A 401 13.91 24.18 11.06
N GLU A 402 13.05 23.80 11.98
CA GLU A 402 11.69 24.33 11.98
C GLU A 402 11.83 25.77 11.60
N PRO A 403 11.17 26.25 10.52
CA PRO A 403 11.40 27.60 10.08
C PRO A 403 11.20 28.45 11.33
N LYS A 404 12.29 28.96 11.91
CA LYS A 404 12.23 29.88 13.05
C LYS A 404 11.21 30.87 12.61
N LYS A 405 10.04 30.91 13.26
CA LYS A 405 8.95 31.84 12.93
C LYS A 405 9.64 33.15 12.72
N ALA A 406 9.80 33.55 11.45
CA ALA A 406 10.56 34.75 11.11
C ALA A 406 9.99 35.83 11.99
N SER A 407 10.85 36.48 12.76
CA SER A 407 10.38 37.47 13.73
C SER A 407 9.46 38.42 12.99
N PRO A 408 8.36 38.85 13.56
CA PRO A 408 7.42 39.76 12.88
C PRO A 408 8.16 40.98 12.32
N VAL A 409 9.24 41.39 12.96
CA VAL A 409 10.15 42.45 12.52
C VAL A 409 10.82 42.10 11.17
N LEU A 410 11.33 40.87 10.99
CA LEU A 410 11.97 40.45 9.73
C LEU A 410 10.96 40.44 8.56
N LYS A 411 9.72 40.05 8.82
CA LYS A 411 8.64 40.09 7.81
C LYS A 411 8.28 41.54 7.43
N ILE A 412 8.22 42.44 8.40
CA ILE A 412 7.97 43.86 8.18
C ILE A 412 9.12 44.51 7.39
N VAL A 413 10.38 44.20 7.76
CA VAL A 413 11.57 44.68 7.04
C VAL A 413 11.60 44.15 5.61
N ALA A 414 11.30 42.87 5.37
CA ALA A 414 11.22 42.31 4.02
C ALA A 414 10.10 42.95 3.19
N LEU A 415 8.93 43.18 3.78
CA LEU A 415 7.84 43.88 3.11
C LEU A 415 8.20 45.32 2.79
N ALA A 416 8.80 46.05 3.72
CA ALA A 416 9.28 47.41 3.50
C ALA A 416 10.35 47.46 2.40
N ALA A 417 11.29 46.51 2.37
CA ALA A 417 12.30 46.42 1.31
C ALA A 417 11.66 46.17 -0.06
N ILE A 418 10.64 45.34 -0.15
CA ILE A 418 9.87 45.11 -1.40
C ILE A 418 9.17 46.40 -1.84
N VAL A 419 8.49 47.10 -0.93
CA VAL A 419 7.81 48.37 -1.23
C VAL A 419 8.80 49.41 -1.71
N VAL A 420 9.95 49.56 -1.05
CA VAL A 420 11.00 50.51 -1.48
C VAL A 420 11.55 50.12 -2.86
N ALA A 421 11.80 48.85 -3.13
CA ALA A 421 12.24 48.37 -4.44
C ALA A 421 11.19 48.73 -5.55
N PHE A 422 9.91 48.53 -5.28
CA PHE A 422 8.84 48.92 -6.20
C PHE A 422 8.76 50.44 -6.42
N MET A 423 8.95 51.26 -5.36
CA MET A 423 8.99 52.72 -5.50
C MET A 423 10.21 53.17 -6.32
N LEU A 424 11.37 52.56 -6.13
CA LEU A 424 12.57 52.88 -6.92
C LEU A 424 12.39 52.50 -8.39
N ILE A 425 11.83 51.31 -8.68
CA ILE A 425 11.52 50.90 -10.04
C ILE A 425 10.51 51.87 -10.66
N GLY A 426 9.44 52.26 -9.94
CA GLY A 426 8.43 53.21 -10.42
C GLY A 426 8.97 54.61 -10.68
N GLY A 427 9.98 55.03 -9.90
CA GLY A 427 10.58 56.38 -10.01
C GLY A 427 11.71 56.50 -11.05
N TYR A 428 12.46 55.44 -11.28
CA TYR A 428 13.66 55.46 -12.13
C TYR A 428 13.57 54.63 -13.40
N ALA A 429 12.57 53.74 -13.54
CA ALA A 429 12.43 52.92 -14.74
C ALA A 429 11.87 53.73 -15.92
N PRO A 430 12.29 53.43 -17.17
CA PRO A 430 11.73 54.04 -18.36
C PRO A 430 10.22 53.83 -18.45
N GLU A 431 9.48 54.84 -18.91
CA GLU A 431 8.01 54.77 -19.04
C GLU A 431 7.51 53.55 -19.83
N LYS A 432 8.27 53.12 -20.85
CA LYS A 432 7.94 51.93 -21.65
C LYS A 432 8.14 50.61 -20.90
N PHE A 433 8.93 50.58 -19.82
CA PHE A 433 9.19 49.39 -19.03
C PHE A 433 8.07 49.10 -18.01
N LEU A 434 7.49 50.15 -17.43
CA LEU A 434 6.51 50.01 -16.33
C LEU A 434 5.28 49.14 -16.68
N PRO A 435 4.64 49.29 -17.88
CA PRO A 435 3.51 48.45 -18.25
C PRO A 435 3.89 46.96 -18.31
N HIS A 436 5.04 46.65 -18.92
CA HIS A 436 5.50 45.27 -19.05
C HIS A 436 5.85 44.64 -17.69
N PHE A 437 6.49 45.43 -16.81
CA PHE A 437 6.82 45.00 -15.45
C PHE A 437 5.57 44.76 -14.60
N THR A 438 4.56 45.64 -14.70
CA THR A 438 3.27 45.50 -14.01
C THR A 438 2.55 44.21 -14.44
N VAL A 439 2.49 43.94 -15.75
CA VAL A 439 1.89 42.70 -16.28
C VAL A 439 2.66 41.48 -15.80
N PHE A 440 4.00 41.52 -15.77
CA PHE A 440 4.84 40.45 -15.27
C PHE A 440 4.54 40.14 -13.79
N VAL A 441 4.51 41.15 -12.94
CA VAL A 441 4.24 40.96 -11.49
C VAL A 441 2.82 40.42 -11.29
N LEU A 442 1.82 40.96 -12.00
CA LEU A 442 0.46 40.45 -11.91
C LEU A 442 0.36 39.00 -12.36
N ALA A 443 1.03 38.63 -13.47
CA ALA A 443 1.09 37.25 -13.95
C ALA A 443 1.75 36.31 -12.95
N CYS A 444 2.82 36.76 -12.25
CA CYS A 444 3.46 35.96 -11.19
C CYS A 444 2.51 35.72 -10.00
N VAL A 445 1.78 36.76 -9.56
CA VAL A 445 0.82 36.66 -8.45
C VAL A 445 -0.33 35.71 -8.82
N VAL A 446 -0.94 35.92 -9.99
CA VAL A 446 -2.02 35.04 -10.45
C VAL A 446 -1.53 33.60 -10.64
N GLY A 447 -0.38 33.42 -11.28
CA GLY A 447 0.23 32.10 -11.48
C GLY A 447 0.51 31.36 -10.17
N TYR A 448 1.04 32.07 -9.17
CA TYR A 448 1.26 31.50 -7.82
C TYR A 448 -0.04 31.00 -7.20
N TYR A 449 -1.10 31.81 -7.18
CA TYR A 449 -2.39 31.41 -6.62
C TYR A 449 -3.03 30.26 -7.37
N VAL A 450 -2.94 30.24 -8.70
CA VAL A 450 -3.47 29.14 -9.52
C VAL A 450 -2.75 27.85 -9.21
N VAL A 451 -1.41 27.85 -9.21
CA VAL A 451 -0.63 26.62 -8.98
C VAL A 451 -0.80 26.10 -7.55
N TRP A 452 -0.82 26.99 -6.56
CA TRP A 452 -0.93 26.62 -5.15
C TRP A 452 -2.27 25.97 -4.78
N ASN A 453 -3.36 26.37 -5.45
CA ASN A 453 -4.69 25.84 -5.18
C ASN A 453 -5.09 24.63 -6.06
N VAL A 454 -4.20 24.17 -6.93
CA VAL A 454 -4.46 22.95 -7.74
C VAL A 454 -4.30 21.72 -6.86
N SER A 455 -5.27 20.80 -6.92
CA SER A 455 -5.19 19.52 -6.23
C SER A 455 -4.01 18.69 -6.74
N HIS A 456 -3.38 17.90 -5.85
CA HIS A 456 -2.21 17.05 -6.17
C HIS A 456 -2.44 16.13 -7.38
N SER A 457 -3.67 15.63 -7.56
CA SER A 457 -4.07 14.80 -8.70
C SER A 457 -3.97 15.51 -10.06
N LEU A 458 -4.06 16.82 -10.07
CA LEU A 458 -4.00 17.64 -11.29
C LEU A 458 -2.61 18.26 -11.54
N HIS A 459 -1.65 18.11 -10.63
CA HIS A 459 -0.29 18.62 -10.83
C HIS A 459 0.38 18.01 -12.07
N THR A 460 0.18 16.72 -12.33
CA THR A 460 0.80 16.05 -13.47
C THR A 460 0.22 16.50 -14.83
N PRO A 461 -1.11 16.59 -15.03
CA PRO A 461 -1.67 17.24 -16.22
C PRO A 461 -1.23 18.70 -16.37
N LEU A 462 -1.11 19.44 -15.26
CA LEU A 462 -0.66 20.84 -15.27
C LEU A 462 0.77 20.97 -15.78
N MET A 463 1.66 20.03 -15.47
CA MET A 463 3.03 20.00 -16.02
C MET A 463 3.05 19.95 -17.55
N SER A 464 2.12 19.25 -18.19
CA SER A 464 2.00 19.23 -19.66
C SER A 464 1.56 20.58 -20.23
N VAL A 465 0.67 21.29 -19.53
CA VAL A 465 0.20 22.64 -19.93
C VAL A 465 1.32 23.67 -19.76
N THR A 466 2.10 23.59 -18.67
CA THR A 466 3.23 24.51 -18.46
C THR A 466 4.34 24.32 -19.50
N ASN A 467 4.48 23.14 -20.08
CA ASN A 467 5.41 22.91 -21.20
C ASN A 467 4.99 23.66 -22.48
N ALA A 468 3.69 23.79 -22.74
CA ALA A 468 3.19 24.62 -23.87
C ALA A 468 3.51 26.11 -23.64
N ILE A 469 3.38 26.60 -22.41
CA ILE A 469 3.77 27.99 -22.05
C ILE A 469 5.27 28.19 -22.23
N SER A 470 6.09 27.21 -21.85
CA SER A 470 7.54 27.24 -22.08
C SER A 470 7.89 27.38 -23.57
N GLY A 471 7.09 26.79 -24.47
CA GLY A 471 7.24 26.95 -25.91
C GLY A 471 7.12 28.41 -26.39
N ILE A 472 6.22 29.19 -25.79
CA ILE A 472 6.05 30.60 -26.09
C ILE A 472 7.29 31.39 -25.66
N VAL A 473 7.89 31.06 -24.52
CA VAL A 473 9.13 31.70 -24.03
C VAL A 473 10.30 31.45 -24.99
N VAL A 474 10.40 30.24 -25.57
CA VAL A 474 11.42 29.93 -26.61
C VAL A 474 11.25 30.88 -27.81
N VAL A 475 10.04 31.03 -28.33
CA VAL A 475 9.77 31.91 -29.45
C VAL A 475 10.14 33.37 -29.10
N GLY A 476 9.76 33.83 -27.90
CA GLY A 476 10.13 35.16 -27.43
C GLY A 476 11.65 35.36 -27.32
N ALA A 477 12.39 34.36 -26.83
CA ALA A 477 13.85 34.45 -26.77
C ALA A 477 14.51 34.39 -28.16
N MET A 478 13.97 33.61 -29.09
CA MET A 478 14.52 33.50 -30.46
C MET A 478 14.35 34.82 -31.23
N VAL A 479 13.27 35.58 -31.04
CA VAL A 479 13.04 36.88 -31.69
C VAL A 479 14.06 37.94 -31.23
N GLN A 480 14.65 37.78 -30.06
CA GLN A 480 15.67 38.66 -29.51
C GLN A 480 17.09 38.40 -30.06
N ILE A 481 17.30 37.30 -30.78
CA ILE A 481 18.62 36.91 -31.34
C ILE A 481 18.92 37.82 -32.54
N GLY A 482 19.89 38.72 -32.42
CA GLY A 482 20.35 39.59 -33.51
C GLY A 482 20.54 41.06 -33.14
N ASP A 483 19.94 41.54 -32.03
CA ASP A 483 20.03 42.98 -31.68
C ASP A 483 21.39 43.35 -31.03
N SER A 484 22.04 42.42 -30.33
CA SER A 484 23.36 42.63 -29.76
C SER A 484 23.99 41.28 -29.38
N ILE A 485 25.29 41.17 -29.34
CA ILE A 485 26.02 39.95 -28.95
C ILE A 485 25.63 39.50 -27.54
N ILE A 486 25.50 40.45 -26.59
CA ILE A 486 25.12 40.13 -25.19
C ILE A 486 23.68 39.60 -25.13
N ILE A 487 22.76 40.26 -25.84
CA ILE A 487 21.36 39.82 -25.91
C ILE A 487 21.27 38.44 -26.58
N GLY A 488 22.04 38.24 -27.67
CA GLY A 488 22.09 36.95 -28.35
C GLY A 488 22.57 35.80 -27.45
N ILE A 489 23.60 36.01 -26.63
CA ILE A 489 24.12 35.02 -25.68
C ILE A 489 23.05 34.71 -24.62
N LEU A 490 22.42 35.72 -24.04
CA LEU A 490 21.35 35.54 -23.04
C LEU A 490 20.14 34.82 -23.63
N ALA A 491 19.73 35.19 -24.85
CA ALA A 491 18.63 34.53 -25.55
C ALA A 491 18.98 33.03 -25.83
N PHE A 492 20.19 32.73 -26.27
CA PHE A 492 20.64 31.38 -26.50
C PHE A 492 20.60 30.52 -25.21
N ILE A 493 21.11 31.07 -24.10
CA ILE A 493 21.04 30.39 -22.79
C ILE A 493 19.56 30.17 -22.38
N GLY A 494 18.71 31.17 -22.60
CA GLY A 494 17.27 31.07 -22.33
C GLY A 494 16.60 29.95 -23.13
N VAL A 495 16.85 29.90 -24.45
CA VAL A 495 16.35 28.82 -25.34
C VAL A 495 16.83 27.47 -24.87
N LEU A 496 18.11 27.33 -24.50
CA LEU A 496 18.67 26.05 -24.02
C LEU A 496 17.98 25.56 -22.75
N LEU A 497 17.87 26.42 -21.74
CA LEU A 497 17.25 26.09 -20.45
C LEU A 497 15.76 25.73 -20.60
N VAL A 498 15.02 26.49 -21.39
CA VAL A 498 13.59 26.23 -21.61
C VAL A 498 13.38 24.98 -22.46
N SER A 499 14.26 24.70 -23.42
CA SER A 499 14.22 23.46 -24.21
C SER A 499 14.39 22.22 -23.32
N ILE A 500 15.30 22.24 -22.35
CA ILE A 500 15.47 21.17 -21.37
C ILE A 500 14.15 20.92 -20.61
N ASN A 501 13.48 21.99 -20.19
CA ASN A 501 12.19 21.88 -19.48
C ASN A 501 11.09 21.27 -20.38
N ILE A 502 11.00 21.68 -21.64
CA ILE A 502 10.02 21.17 -22.60
C ILE A 502 10.23 19.68 -22.84
N PHE A 503 11.43 19.26 -23.22
CA PHE A 503 11.73 17.87 -23.52
C PHE A 503 11.63 16.98 -22.27
N GLY A 504 12.13 17.46 -21.12
CA GLY A 504 12.03 16.76 -19.84
C GLY A 504 10.60 16.55 -19.41
N GLY A 505 9.77 17.59 -19.51
CA GLY A 505 8.34 17.50 -19.16
C GLY A 505 7.58 16.54 -20.07
N PHE A 506 7.80 16.56 -21.39
CA PHE A 506 7.18 15.58 -22.30
C PHE A 506 7.65 14.15 -22.05
N ALA A 507 8.93 13.94 -21.73
CA ALA A 507 9.47 12.62 -21.39
C ALA A 507 8.81 12.04 -20.14
N VAL A 508 8.66 12.85 -19.08
CA VAL A 508 7.96 12.47 -17.85
C VAL A 508 6.48 12.15 -18.12
N THR A 509 5.79 13.02 -18.86
CA THR A 509 4.37 12.82 -19.22
C THR A 509 4.18 11.55 -20.03
N ARG A 510 5.07 11.28 -21.02
CA ARG A 510 5.03 10.06 -21.83
C ARG A 510 5.23 8.80 -20.98
N ARG A 511 6.19 8.85 -20.06
CA ARG A 511 6.46 7.72 -19.14
C ARG A 511 5.27 7.45 -18.23
N MET A 512 4.62 8.49 -17.72
CA MET A 512 3.43 8.37 -16.89
C MET A 512 2.24 7.81 -17.67
N LEU A 513 1.96 8.34 -18.87
CA LEU A 513 0.88 7.83 -19.72
C LEU A 513 1.11 6.37 -20.14
N ALA A 514 2.37 5.96 -20.29
CA ALA A 514 2.72 4.56 -20.56
C ALA A 514 2.37 3.62 -19.40
N MET A 515 2.36 4.11 -18.14
CA MET A 515 1.94 3.32 -16.98
C MET A 515 0.42 3.08 -16.94
N PHE A 516 -0.38 3.94 -17.59
CA PHE A 516 -1.84 3.82 -17.67
C PHE A 516 -2.33 3.15 -18.97
N ARG A 517 -1.46 2.98 -19.96
CA ARG A 517 -1.81 2.20 -21.15
C ARG A 517 -1.63 0.72 -20.86
N LYS A 518 -2.70 -0.06 -21.00
CA LYS A 518 -2.60 -1.51 -21.13
C LYS A 518 -1.62 -1.80 -22.27
N GLN A 519 -0.57 -2.56 -22.01
CA GLN A 519 0.20 -3.18 -23.08
C GLN A 519 -0.78 -4.09 -23.83
N GLN A 520 -1.10 -3.71 -25.07
CA GLN A 520 -1.74 -4.61 -26.02
C GLN A 520 -0.74 -5.69 -26.44
#